data_1d24fd4ee92afa53185a496783f8d8df
#
_entry.id   1d24fd4ee92afa53185a496783f8d8df
#
_cell.length_a   1.000
_cell.length_b   1.000
_cell.length_c   1.000
_cell.angle_alpha   90.00
_cell.angle_beta   90.00
_cell.angle_gamma   90.00
#
_symmetry.space_group_name_H-M   'P 1'
#
loop_
_entity.id
_entity.type
_entity.pdbx_description
1 polymer ?
#
loop_
_entity_poly.entity_id
_entity_poly.type
_entity_poly.pdbx_seq_one_letter_code
_entity_poly.pdbx_strand_id
1 'polypeptide(L)'
;MWLTFALAICLGVVVLYVPGYLVGRAVSLERFASVAAAPAFSVVALVILGVILNAAHVRCDGWMLLLACAALCLLIYGACRVLRGLRGVDGRTHLTRNAVDSEWILVALYVGVAAAVSLVVFVHAMGDPVSFSRNDDTTVHLSVVRGFLDSGTFSTLNVTKYLDLGESGGYYPAAWHVVTAVVASLVGNQVALATNAMILVVCVFVLPVGLLFLLRQLFPDNKLALYAGSLFSVAFCGYPWGFVVFGQLLSNLLSFALIPGALGLLISSLNASGPSKSGFAVAYACNMISVALAQPNGAFTLGIWSVAFAVSHLWSKRSDGYWSGKRTAIILCFIACAAWVLLFVAPPLQGVVTYSWKSTLSIPKAIVAGLLFMFTNREGVQPFLTVLVLLGIAKTLKDRRLRWLSVSYITAFSFYVIDVATDGFVKQLLTGFWYTDYYRTGAMTVLFAIPLAALGFAWLVKLGTGLLGKMRFGRQGSNNSCVVAMVLVVLLAVC
;
A
#
# COMPACT_ATOMS: atom_id res chain seq x y z
N MET A 1 -0.89 -24.71 -17.75
CA MET A 1 -0.51 -23.31 -17.49
C MET A 1 -1.47 -22.60 -16.51
N TRP A 2 -2.78 -22.48 -16.78
CA TRP A 2 -3.73 -21.80 -15.90
C TRP A 2 -3.83 -22.41 -14.49
N LEU A 3 -3.80 -23.76 -14.37
CA LEU A 3 -3.80 -24.41 -13.06
C LEU A 3 -2.51 -24.08 -12.25
N THR A 4 -1.36 -24.09 -12.92
CA THR A 4 -0.07 -23.69 -12.31
C THR A 4 -0.10 -22.23 -11.91
N PHE A 5 -0.74 -21.36 -12.69
CA PHE A 5 -0.94 -19.95 -12.37
C PHE A 5 -1.81 -19.75 -11.13
N ALA A 6 -2.95 -20.44 -11.06
CA ALA A 6 -3.79 -20.43 -9.86
C ALA A 6 -3.04 -20.94 -8.62
N LEU A 7 -2.25 -21.99 -8.77
CA LEU A 7 -1.38 -22.50 -7.70
C LEU A 7 -0.34 -21.44 -7.27
N ALA A 8 0.29 -20.75 -8.23
CA ALA A 8 1.25 -19.68 -7.93
C ALA A 8 0.61 -18.51 -7.15
N ILE A 9 -0.64 -18.14 -7.47
CA ILE A 9 -1.39 -17.14 -6.69
C ILE A 9 -1.62 -17.64 -5.25
N CYS A 10 -2.10 -18.87 -5.08
CA CYS A 10 -2.30 -19.45 -3.74
C CYS A 10 -1.00 -19.50 -2.94
N LEU A 11 0.10 -19.93 -3.56
CA LEU A 11 1.42 -19.97 -2.93
C LEU A 11 1.92 -18.56 -2.60
N GLY A 12 1.72 -17.58 -3.46
CA GLY A 12 2.05 -16.17 -3.20
C GLY A 12 1.31 -15.61 -1.98
N VAL A 13 0.02 -15.95 -1.83
CA VAL A 13 -0.75 -15.61 -0.62
C VAL A 13 -0.15 -16.29 0.62
N VAL A 14 0.18 -17.58 0.54
CA VAL A 14 0.80 -18.31 1.67
C VAL A 14 2.14 -17.69 2.05
N VAL A 15 3.01 -17.42 1.08
CA VAL A 15 4.34 -16.80 1.28
C VAL A 15 4.24 -15.45 1.98
N LEU A 16 3.29 -14.61 1.57
CA LEU A 16 3.15 -13.27 2.14
C LEU A 16 2.37 -13.25 3.46
N TYR A 17 1.42 -14.15 3.67
CA TYR A 17 0.54 -14.02 4.83
C TYR A 17 0.90 -14.95 5.99
N VAL A 18 1.30 -16.21 5.73
CA VAL A 18 1.44 -17.19 6.81
C VAL A 18 2.59 -16.85 7.77
N PRO A 19 3.86 -16.64 7.32
CA PRO A 19 4.95 -16.32 8.23
C PRO A 19 4.69 -15.02 9.00
N GLY A 20 4.30 -13.96 8.29
CA GLY A 20 4.08 -12.66 8.91
C GLY A 20 2.90 -12.59 9.85
N TYR A 21 1.83 -13.37 9.62
CA TYR A 21 0.73 -13.50 10.56
C TYR A 21 1.19 -14.02 11.93
N LEU A 22 2.08 -15.01 11.95
CA LEU A 22 2.66 -15.52 13.19
C LEU A 22 3.42 -14.43 13.95
N VAL A 23 4.21 -13.61 13.22
CA VAL A 23 4.92 -12.47 13.83
C VAL A 23 3.93 -11.43 14.36
N GLY A 24 2.88 -11.09 13.61
CA GLY A 24 1.82 -10.19 14.07
C GLY A 24 1.18 -10.68 15.38
N ARG A 25 0.90 -11.98 15.48
CA ARG A 25 0.39 -12.60 16.71
C ARG A 25 1.44 -12.64 17.84
N ALA A 26 2.72 -12.76 17.48
CA ALA A 26 3.83 -12.70 18.44
C ALA A 26 3.95 -11.32 19.09
N VAL A 27 3.73 -10.24 18.36
CA VAL A 27 3.76 -8.87 18.90
C VAL A 27 2.40 -8.41 19.46
N SER A 28 1.48 -9.34 19.71
CA SER A 28 0.17 -9.10 20.37
C SER A 28 -0.82 -8.27 19.57
N LEU A 29 -0.73 -8.26 18.23
CA LEU A 29 -1.77 -7.69 17.40
C LEU A 29 -3.04 -8.56 17.45
N GLU A 30 -4.20 -7.94 17.32
CA GLU A 30 -5.46 -8.63 17.07
C GLU A 30 -5.44 -9.37 15.72
N ARG A 31 -6.44 -10.24 15.48
CA ARG A 31 -6.44 -11.11 14.29
C ARG A 31 -6.38 -10.33 12.99
N PHE A 32 -7.25 -9.34 12.82
CA PHE A 32 -7.32 -8.58 11.57
C PHE A 32 -6.09 -7.68 11.36
N ALA A 33 -5.62 -6.99 12.41
CA ALA A 33 -4.38 -6.23 12.35
C ALA A 33 -3.18 -7.12 12.00
N SER A 34 -3.14 -8.38 12.52
CA SER A 34 -2.09 -9.35 12.17
C SER A 34 -2.15 -9.73 10.68
N VAL A 35 -3.36 -9.88 10.11
CA VAL A 35 -3.53 -10.14 8.67
C VAL A 35 -3.09 -8.94 7.85
N ALA A 36 -3.49 -7.72 8.21
CA ALA A 36 -3.11 -6.51 7.50
C ALA A 36 -1.59 -6.24 7.54
N ALA A 37 -0.92 -6.58 8.62
CA ALA A 37 0.53 -6.44 8.79
C ALA A 37 1.35 -7.61 8.22
N ALA A 38 0.73 -8.77 7.98
CA ALA A 38 1.42 -10.01 7.61
C ALA A 38 2.32 -9.88 6.38
N PRO A 39 1.88 -9.28 5.25
CA PRO A 39 2.74 -9.18 4.07
C PRO A 39 4.07 -8.47 4.38
N ALA A 40 4.02 -7.40 5.16
CA ALA A 40 5.22 -6.65 5.51
C ALA A 40 6.17 -7.44 6.41
N PHE A 41 5.67 -8.14 7.40
CA PHE A 41 6.50 -9.01 8.26
C PHE A 41 7.15 -10.14 7.45
N SER A 42 6.41 -10.78 6.54
CA SER A 42 6.95 -11.83 5.66
C SER A 42 8.04 -11.29 4.74
N VAL A 43 7.82 -10.14 4.12
CA VAL A 43 8.81 -9.48 3.25
C VAL A 43 10.10 -9.18 4.02
N VAL A 44 10.00 -8.57 5.21
CA VAL A 44 11.18 -8.26 6.04
C VAL A 44 11.93 -9.54 6.41
N ALA A 45 11.21 -10.58 6.85
CA ALA A 45 11.83 -11.85 7.26
C ALA A 45 12.55 -12.54 6.10
N LEU A 46 11.91 -12.63 4.91
CA LEU A 46 12.51 -13.25 3.72
C LEU A 46 13.74 -12.47 3.24
N VAL A 47 13.67 -11.15 3.17
CA VAL A 47 14.79 -10.32 2.71
C VAL A 47 15.97 -10.39 3.67
N ILE A 48 15.73 -10.27 4.98
CA ILE A 48 16.79 -10.35 6.00
C ILE A 48 17.44 -11.73 5.98
N LEU A 49 16.65 -12.81 5.93
CA LEU A 49 17.19 -14.16 5.84
C LEU A 49 18.01 -14.37 4.56
N GLY A 50 17.54 -13.88 3.41
CA GLY A 50 18.30 -13.93 2.16
C GLY A 50 19.67 -13.25 2.28
N VAL A 51 19.73 -12.08 2.95
CA VAL A 51 21.00 -11.38 3.21
C VAL A 51 21.88 -12.17 4.19
N ILE A 52 21.33 -12.70 5.27
CA ILE A 52 22.08 -13.47 6.27
C ILE A 52 22.67 -14.75 5.65
N LEU A 53 21.87 -15.51 4.91
CA LEU A 53 22.33 -16.73 4.25
C LEU A 53 23.44 -16.46 3.24
N ASN A 54 23.31 -15.37 2.46
CA ASN A 54 24.36 -14.94 1.55
C ASN A 54 25.66 -14.54 2.30
N ALA A 55 25.54 -13.82 3.39
CA ALA A 55 26.69 -13.45 4.24
C ALA A 55 27.37 -14.68 4.86
N ALA A 56 26.61 -15.73 5.15
CA ALA A 56 27.11 -17.02 5.61
C ALA A 56 27.59 -17.94 4.46
N HIS A 57 27.60 -17.45 3.20
CA HIS A 57 27.94 -18.22 2.00
C HIS A 57 27.07 -19.49 1.79
N VAL A 58 25.84 -19.49 2.31
CA VAL A 58 24.88 -20.58 2.14
C VAL A 58 24.04 -20.33 0.91
N ARG A 59 24.08 -21.23 -0.06
CA ARG A 59 23.16 -21.28 -1.19
C ARG A 59 21.92 -22.07 -0.81
N CYS A 60 20.76 -21.63 -1.27
CA CYS A 60 19.50 -22.31 -1.03
C CYS A 60 18.52 -22.08 -2.19
N ASP A 61 17.59 -23.01 -2.34
CA ASP A 61 16.42 -22.79 -3.20
C ASP A 61 15.39 -21.90 -2.50
N GLY A 62 14.50 -21.28 -3.28
CA GLY A 62 13.45 -20.42 -2.72
C GLY A 62 12.53 -21.12 -1.73
N TRP A 63 12.22 -22.41 -1.94
CA TRP A 63 11.44 -23.20 -0.98
C TRP A 63 12.18 -23.44 0.35
N MET A 64 13.50 -23.59 0.34
CA MET A 64 14.33 -23.69 1.55
C MET A 64 14.32 -22.36 2.32
N LEU A 65 14.44 -21.23 1.60
CA LEU A 65 14.33 -19.90 2.20
C LEU A 65 12.95 -19.70 2.86
N LEU A 66 11.87 -20.15 2.21
CA LEU A 66 10.52 -20.09 2.78
C LEU A 66 10.40 -20.95 4.06
N LEU A 67 10.91 -22.17 4.05
CA LEU A 67 10.89 -23.03 5.22
C LEU A 67 11.70 -22.44 6.39
N ALA A 68 12.89 -21.90 6.11
CA ALA A 68 13.69 -21.20 7.11
C ALA A 68 12.96 -19.97 7.68
N CYS A 69 12.30 -19.19 6.83
CA CYS A 69 11.47 -18.06 7.22
C CYS A 69 10.29 -18.50 8.11
N ALA A 70 9.55 -19.54 7.71
CA ALA A 70 8.44 -20.08 8.48
C ALA A 70 8.91 -20.62 9.85
N ALA A 71 10.02 -21.36 9.89
CA ALA A 71 10.61 -21.86 11.12
C ALA A 71 11.03 -20.73 12.07
N LEU A 72 11.69 -19.68 11.56
CA LEU A 72 12.05 -18.50 12.34
C LEU A 72 10.82 -17.79 12.91
N CYS A 73 9.79 -17.58 12.10
CA CYS A 73 8.54 -16.95 12.55
C CYS A 73 7.80 -17.78 13.59
N LEU A 74 7.81 -19.12 13.47
CA LEU A 74 7.26 -20.06 14.46
C LEU A 74 8.05 -20.00 15.78
N LEU A 75 9.37 -19.94 15.72
CA LEU A 75 10.22 -19.81 16.90
C LEU A 75 9.97 -18.48 17.62
N ILE A 76 9.89 -17.36 16.87
CA ILE A 76 9.54 -16.04 17.44
C ILE A 76 8.17 -16.10 18.12
N TYR A 77 7.17 -16.68 17.45
CA TYR A 77 5.83 -16.82 18.00
C TYR A 77 5.82 -17.68 19.26
N GLY A 78 6.47 -18.84 19.23
CA GLY A 78 6.59 -19.73 20.39
C GLY A 78 7.30 -19.08 21.57
N ALA A 79 8.46 -18.45 21.35
CA ALA A 79 9.20 -17.74 22.37
C ALA A 79 8.37 -16.61 23.02
N CYS A 80 7.71 -15.80 22.21
CA CYS A 80 6.84 -14.73 22.73
C CYS A 80 5.63 -15.26 23.51
N ARG A 81 5.09 -16.43 23.13
CA ARG A 81 4.02 -17.10 23.88
C ARG A 81 4.49 -17.59 25.24
N VAL A 82 5.64 -18.25 25.30
CA VAL A 82 6.25 -18.73 26.56
C VAL A 82 6.54 -17.55 27.49
N LEU A 83 7.21 -16.51 27.00
CA LEU A 83 7.55 -15.32 27.79
C LEU A 83 6.30 -14.60 28.37
N ARG A 84 5.19 -14.56 27.61
CA ARG A 84 3.91 -14.00 28.11
C ARG A 84 3.28 -14.89 29.16
N GLY A 85 3.30 -16.22 28.97
CA GLY A 85 2.82 -17.17 29.97
C GLY A 85 3.58 -17.04 31.30
N LEU A 86 4.90 -16.87 31.25
CA LEU A 86 5.74 -16.67 32.43
C LEU A 86 5.46 -15.32 33.15
N ARG A 87 4.99 -14.28 32.40
CA ARG A 87 4.63 -12.97 32.97
C ARG A 87 3.19 -12.86 33.43
N GLY A 88 2.38 -13.92 33.32
CA GLY A 88 0.96 -13.93 33.73
C GLY A 88 0.08 -12.97 32.95
N VAL A 89 0.51 -12.52 31.76
CA VAL A 89 -0.24 -11.59 30.92
C VAL A 89 -1.21 -12.38 30.05
N ASP A 90 -2.43 -12.62 30.53
CA ASP A 90 -3.51 -13.22 29.75
C ASP A 90 -4.05 -12.18 28.73
N GLY A 91 -3.56 -12.29 27.51
CA GLY A 91 -3.92 -11.41 26.38
C GLY A 91 -5.28 -11.77 25.74
N ARG A 92 -6.31 -12.10 26.52
CA ARG A 92 -7.67 -12.32 25.98
C ARG A 92 -8.39 -10.99 25.83
N THR A 93 -8.29 -10.37 24.67
CA THR A 93 -9.27 -9.35 24.26
C THR A 93 -10.58 -10.09 23.92
N HIS A 94 -11.60 -9.92 24.74
CA HIS A 94 -12.96 -10.39 24.47
C HIS A 94 -13.60 -9.50 23.38
N LEU A 95 -13.34 -9.84 22.10
CA LEU A 95 -14.15 -9.33 21.00
C LEU A 95 -15.46 -10.13 20.97
N THR A 96 -16.59 -9.44 20.90
CA THR A 96 -17.91 -10.08 20.73
C THR A 96 -17.94 -10.81 19.38
N ARG A 97 -18.50 -12.02 19.35
CA ARG A 97 -18.56 -12.90 18.17
C ARG A 97 -19.14 -12.20 16.95
N ASN A 98 -20.17 -11.36 17.12
CA ASN A 98 -20.83 -10.62 16.04
C ASN A 98 -19.94 -9.56 15.36
N ALA A 99 -18.96 -8.98 16.07
CA ALA A 99 -18.01 -8.03 15.50
C ALA A 99 -16.98 -8.74 14.61
N VAL A 100 -16.61 -9.96 14.96
CA VAL A 100 -15.66 -10.78 14.20
C VAL A 100 -16.26 -11.23 12.86
N ASP A 101 -17.52 -11.67 12.85
CA ASP A 101 -18.17 -12.18 11.63
C ASP A 101 -18.33 -11.08 10.56
N SER A 102 -18.69 -9.87 10.97
CA SER A 102 -18.82 -8.73 10.04
C SER A 102 -17.50 -8.28 9.42
N GLU A 103 -16.39 -8.51 10.08
CA GLU A 103 -15.04 -8.15 9.64
C GLU A 103 -14.57 -9.01 8.46
N TRP A 104 -14.76 -10.34 8.55
CA TRP A 104 -14.37 -11.27 7.50
C TRP A 104 -15.26 -11.17 6.26
N ILE A 105 -16.53 -10.78 6.42
CA ILE A 105 -17.42 -10.47 5.30
C ILE A 105 -16.87 -9.27 4.51
N LEU A 106 -16.40 -8.22 5.21
CA LEU A 106 -15.76 -7.08 4.53
C LEU A 106 -14.46 -7.48 3.83
N VAL A 107 -13.62 -8.30 4.45
CA VAL A 107 -12.42 -8.85 3.79
C VAL A 107 -12.79 -9.60 2.52
N ALA A 108 -13.77 -10.51 2.59
CA ALA A 108 -14.24 -11.27 1.43
C ALA A 108 -14.78 -10.33 0.33
N LEU A 109 -15.50 -9.26 0.69
CA LEU A 109 -15.99 -8.26 -0.26
C LEU A 109 -14.84 -7.53 -0.97
N TYR A 110 -13.84 -7.05 -0.23
CA TYR A 110 -12.69 -6.34 -0.80
C TYR A 110 -11.88 -7.24 -1.75
N VAL A 111 -11.59 -8.47 -1.31
CA VAL A 111 -10.89 -9.45 -2.14
C VAL A 111 -11.72 -9.86 -3.36
N GLY A 112 -13.02 -10.09 -3.18
CA GLY A 112 -13.93 -10.48 -4.26
C GLY A 112 -14.08 -9.40 -5.34
N VAL A 113 -14.26 -8.13 -4.94
CA VAL A 113 -14.33 -7.00 -5.88
C VAL A 113 -13.00 -6.82 -6.59
N ALA A 114 -11.88 -6.85 -5.86
CA ALA A 114 -10.57 -6.71 -6.46
C ALA A 114 -10.25 -7.87 -7.42
N ALA A 115 -10.64 -9.11 -7.08
CA ALA A 115 -10.50 -10.27 -7.98
C ALA A 115 -11.33 -10.09 -9.26
N ALA A 116 -12.59 -9.68 -9.14
CA ALA A 116 -13.46 -9.46 -10.30
C ALA A 116 -12.90 -8.39 -11.25
N VAL A 117 -12.46 -7.25 -10.72
CA VAL A 117 -11.83 -6.19 -11.52
C VAL A 117 -10.53 -6.68 -12.14
N SER A 118 -9.66 -7.38 -11.37
CA SER A 118 -8.39 -7.91 -11.87
C SER A 118 -8.58 -8.95 -12.99
N LEU A 119 -9.63 -9.76 -12.93
CA LEU A 119 -9.96 -10.71 -14.01
C LEU A 119 -10.23 -9.98 -15.33
N VAL A 120 -10.95 -8.87 -15.28
CA VAL A 120 -11.28 -8.09 -16.47
C VAL A 120 -10.09 -7.26 -16.95
N VAL A 121 -9.46 -6.50 -16.05
CA VAL A 121 -8.43 -5.50 -16.44
C VAL A 121 -7.09 -6.15 -16.72
N PHE A 122 -6.69 -7.19 -15.96
CA PHE A 122 -5.37 -7.78 -16.05
C PHE A 122 -5.35 -9.15 -16.69
N VAL A 123 -6.15 -10.11 -16.18
CA VAL A 123 -6.09 -11.51 -16.65
C VAL A 123 -6.58 -11.63 -18.08
N HIS A 124 -7.69 -10.97 -18.43
CA HIS A 124 -8.19 -10.95 -19.79
C HIS A 124 -7.20 -10.28 -20.76
N ALA A 125 -6.62 -9.14 -20.36
CA ALA A 125 -5.64 -8.42 -21.20
C ALA A 125 -4.32 -9.18 -21.36
N MET A 126 -3.89 -9.94 -20.34
CA MET A 126 -2.68 -10.76 -20.36
C MET A 126 -2.79 -11.93 -21.36
N GLY A 127 -3.95 -12.55 -21.49
CA GLY A 127 -4.25 -13.64 -22.42
C GLY A 127 -3.60 -14.98 -22.05
N ASP A 128 -2.32 -15.03 -21.77
CA ASP A 128 -1.58 -16.23 -21.34
C ASP A 128 -0.81 -15.95 -20.03
N PRO A 129 -0.83 -16.87 -19.04
CA PRO A 129 -0.14 -16.71 -17.76
C PRO A 129 1.36 -16.46 -17.82
N VAL A 130 2.01 -16.79 -18.92
CA VAL A 130 3.46 -16.54 -19.14
C VAL A 130 3.74 -15.30 -20.00
N SER A 131 2.71 -14.60 -20.44
CA SER A 131 2.88 -13.34 -21.19
C SER A 131 3.52 -12.29 -20.31
N PHE A 132 4.40 -11.47 -20.89
CA PHE A 132 5.00 -10.33 -20.19
C PHE A 132 5.17 -9.15 -21.15
N SER A 133 5.18 -7.95 -20.56
CA SER A 133 5.48 -6.73 -21.32
C SER A 133 6.94 -6.71 -21.75
N ARG A 134 7.22 -6.21 -22.96
CA ARG A 134 8.59 -6.04 -23.47
C ARG A 134 9.21 -4.68 -23.13
N ASN A 135 8.75 -4.06 -22.05
CA ASN A 135 9.31 -2.81 -21.55
C ASN A 135 10.63 -3.08 -20.80
N ASP A 136 11.52 -2.10 -20.76
CA ASP A 136 12.84 -2.22 -20.16
C ASP A 136 12.79 -2.63 -18.68
N ASP A 137 11.93 -2.00 -17.86
CA ASP A 137 11.77 -2.34 -16.45
C ASP A 137 11.31 -3.79 -16.23
N THR A 138 10.45 -4.31 -17.10
CA THR A 138 10.01 -5.71 -17.04
C THR A 138 11.20 -6.66 -17.22
N THR A 139 12.06 -6.39 -18.20
CA THR A 139 13.26 -7.19 -18.45
C THR A 139 14.17 -7.20 -17.22
N VAL A 140 14.40 -6.05 -16.61
CA VAL A 140 15.18 -5.93 -15.37
C VAL A 140 14.55 -6.78 -14.26
N HIS A 141 13.24 -6.66 -14.03
CA HIS A 141 12.57 -7.43 -12.99
C HIS A 141 12.67 -8.94 -13.19
N LEU A 142 12.44 -9.43 -14.42
CA LEU A 142 12.55 -10.86 -14.74
C LEU A 142 14.00 -11.36 -14.59
N SER A 143 14.99 -10.58 -15.02
CA SER A 143 16.42 -10.92 -14.91
C SER A 143 16.86 -11.03 -13.45
N VAL A 144 16.42 -10.13 -12.57
CA VAL A 144 16.75 -10.21 -11.14
C VAL A 144 16.14 -11.46 -10.50
N VAL A 145 14.86 -11.76 -10.78
CA VAL A 145 14.21 -12.98 -10.29
C VAL A 145 14.95 -14.22 -10.78
N ARG A 146 15.32 -14.25 -12.06
CA ARG A 146 16.10 -15.35 -12.64
C ARG A 146 17.48 -15.45 -12.00
N GLY A 147 18.17 -14.33 -11.78
CA GLY A 147 19.48 -14.29 -11.12
C GLY A 147 19.45 -14.86 -9.71
N PHE A 148 18.42 -14.62 -8.93
CA PHE A 148 18.22 -15.26 -7.61
C PHE A 148 18.09 -16.77 -7.71
N LEU A 149 17.29 -17.26 -8.65
CA LEU A 149 17.08 -18.70 -8.87
C LEU A 149 18.35 -19.41 -9.32
N ASP A 150 19.07 -18.84 -10.29
CA ASP A 150 20.28 -19.45 -10.88
C ASP A 150 21.47 -19.41 -9.92
N SER A 151 21.59 -18.34 -9.11
CA SER A 151 22.69 -18.21 -8.15
C SER A 151 22.45 -18.97 -6.83
N GLY A 152 21.19 -19.27 -6.51
CA GLY A 152 20.80 -19.79 -5.19
C GLY A 152 21.08 -18.80 -4.03
N THR A 153 21.15 -17.48 -4.34
CA THR A 153 21.37 -16.43 -3.33
C THR A 153 20.32 -15.34 -3.46
N PHE A 154 19.53 -15.13 -2.40
CA PHE A 154 18.39 -14.22 -2.37
C PHE A 154 18.75 -12.89 -1.67
N SER A 155 19.97 -12.40 -1.88
CA SER A 155 20.47 -11.19 -1.21
C SER A 155 20.24 -9.94 -2.05
N THR A 156 19.57 -8.95 -1.47
CA THR A 156 19.39 -7.61 -2.07
C THR A 156 20.71 -6.83 -2.24
N LEU A 157 21.81 -7.32 -1.66
CA LEU A 157 23.14 -6.70 -1.75
C LEU A 157 23.93 -7.16 -2.99
N ASN A 158 23.44 -8.17 -3.72
CA ASN A 158 24.15 -8.76 -4.88
C ASN A 158 23.45 -8.51 -6.23
N VAL A 159 22.37 -7.74 -6.24
CA VAL A 159 21.48 -7.63 -7.42
C VAL A 159 22.17 -7.03 -8.64
N THR A 160 23.08 -6.08 -8.45
CA THR A 160 23.80 -5.44 -9.56
C THR A 160 24.60 -6.44 -10.42
N LYS A 161 25.02 -7.59 -9.85
CA LYS A 161 25.68 -8.68 -10.58
C LYS A 161 24.79 -9.34 -11.63
N TYR A 162 23.48 -9.39 -11.38
CA TYR A 162 22.50 -10.00 -12.30
C TYR A 162 22.09 -9.09 -13.44
N LEU A 163 22.50 -7.82 -13.39
CA LEU A 163 22.18 -6.79 -14.37
C LEU A 163 23.39 -6.32 -15.19
N ASP A 164 24.53 -7.01 -15.06
CA ASP A 164 25.82 -6.62 -15.65
C ASP A 164 26.26 -5.17 -15.33
N LEU A 165 25.81 -4.65 -14.20
CA LEU A 165 26.12 -3.28 -13.73
C LEU A 165 27.39 -3.20 -12.89
N GLY A 166 28.23 -4.23 -12.92
CA GLY A 166 29.53 -4.29 -12.25
C GLY A 166 29.78 -5.61 -11.50
N GLU A 167 31.07 -5.98 -11.38
CA GLU A 167 31.51 -7.21 -10.69
C GLU A 167 31.35 -7.13 -9.16
N SER A 168 31.47 -5.94 -8.58
CA SER A 168 31.20 -5.70 -7.16
C SER A 168 29.69 -5.62 -6.93
N GLY A 169 29.13 -6.58 -6.17
CA GLY A 169 27.72 -6.54 -5.77
C GLY A 169 27.30 -5.20 -5.19
N GLY A 170 26.08 -4.73 -5.53
CA GLY A 170 25.50 -3.50 -5.06
C GLY A 170 24.06 -3.71 -4.57
N TYR A 171 23.64 -2.86 -3.63
CA TYR A 171 22.29 -2.86 -3.11
C TYR A 171 21.27 -2.43 -4.18
N TYR A 172 20.18 -3.19 -4.25
CA TYR A 172 18.99 -2.83 -5.01
C TYR A 172 17.76 -3.17 -4.14
N PRO A 173 16.69 -2.35 -4.14
CA PRO A 173 15.47 -2.63 -3.39
C PRO A 173 14.70 -3.78 -4.04
N ALA A 174 15.10 -5.01 -3.72
CA ALA A 174 14.67 -6.22 -4.42
C ALA A 174 13.66 -7.07 -3.65
N ALA A 175 12.94 -6.52 -2.67
CA ALA A 175 11.99 -7.31 -1.89
C ALA A 175 10.89 -7.96 -2.76
N TRP A 176 10.37 -7.25 -3.77
CA TRP A 176 9.48 -7.84 -4.77
C TRP A 176 10.09 -9.08 -5.41
N HIS A 177 11.34 -8.96 -5.86
CA HIS A 177 12.04 -10.02 -6.60
C HIS A 177 12.32 -11.24 -5.71
N VAL A 178 12.71 -11.03 -4.45
CA VAL A 178 12.92 -12.12 -3.47
C VAL A 178 11.64 -12.92 -3.30
N VAL A 179 10.49 -12.25 -3.03
CA VAL A 179 9.20 -12.92 -2.86
C VAL A 179 8.78 -13.65 -4.13
N THR A 180 8.93 -13.00 -5.30
CA THR A 180 8.57 -13.59 -6.60
C THR A 180 9.46 -14.79 -6.93
N ALA A 181 10.75 -14.73 -6.63
CA ALA A 181 11.68 -15.86 -6.84
C ALA A 181 11.34 -17.06 -5.94
N VAL A 182 10.92 -16.80 -4.69
CA VAL A 182 10.40 -17.86 -3.81
C VAL A 182 9.19 -18.54 -4.44
N VAL A 183 8.21 -17.77 -4.92
CA VAL A 183 7.02 -18.34 -5.59
C VAL A 183 7.41 -19.07 -6.88
N ALA A 184 8.31 -18.50 -7.69
CA ALA A 184 8.78 -19.12 -8.93
C ALA A 184 9.43 -20.48 -8.66
N SER A 185 10.24 -20.62 -7.61
CA SER A 185 10.88 -21.89 -7.23
C SER A 185 9.87 -22.99 -6.88
N LEU A 186 8.70 -22.61 -6.38
CA LEU A 186 7.62 -23.55 -6.00
C LEU A 186 6.79 -24.01 -7.22
N VAL A 187 6.92 -23.33 -8.36
CA VAL A 187 6.17 -23.63 -9.60
C VAL A 187 7.09 -23.98 -10.77
N GLY A 188 8.23 -24.60 -10.49
CA GLY A 188 9.16 -25.09 -11.54
C GLY A 188 9.97 -23.97 -12.21
N ASN A 189 10.35 -22.94 -11.46
CA ASN A 189 11.17 -21.80 -11.91
C ASN A 189 10.55 -21.00 -13.07
N GLN A 190 9.23 -20.97 -13.17
CA GLN A 190 8.49 -20.22 -14.19
C GLN A 190 8.39 -18.73 -13.81
N VAL A 191 9.43 -17.96 -14.14
CA VAL A 191 9.61 -16.56 -13.71
C VAL A 191 8.45 -15.66 -14.16
N ALA A 192 8.09 -15.67 -15.45
CA ALA A 192 7.04 -14.81 -15.98
C ALA A 192 5.66 -15.15 -15.34
N LEU A 193 5.33 -16.43 -15.21
CA LEU A 193 4.11 -16.90 -14.57
C LEU A 193 4.05 -16.45 -13.10
N ALA A 194 5.13 -16.62 -12.34
CA ALA A 194 5.20 -16.21 -10.94
C ALA A 194 5.10 -14.68 -10.80
N THR A 195 5.71 -13.92 -11.71
CA THR A 195 5.60 -12.45 -11.75
C THR A 195 4.13 -12.01 -11.93
N ASN A 196 3.43 -12.57 -12.91
CA ASN A 196 2.02 -12.26 -13.14
C ASN A 196 1.13 -12.71 -11.98
N ALA A 197 1.40 -13.86 -11.37
CA ALA A 197 0.70 -14.31 -10.17
C ALA A 197 0.90 -13.35 -9.00
N MET A 198 2.13 -12.85 -8.79
CA MET A 198 2.43 -11.89 -7.73
C MET A 198 1.81 -10.51 -7.95
N ILE A 199 1.66 -10.04 -9.20
CA ILE A 199 0.87 -8.84 -9.51
C ILE A 199 -0.56 -9.01 -8.97
N LEU A 200 -1.21 -10.16 -9.25
CA LEU A 200 -2.55 -10.43 -8.74
C LEU A 200 -2.58 -10.54 -7.21
N VAL A 201 -1.61 -11.21 -6.60
CA VAL A 201 -1.55 -11.30 -5.12
C VAL A 201 -1.51 -9.91 -4.49
N VAL A 202 -0.74 -8.99 -5.05
CA VAL A 202 -0.65 -7.62 -4.53
C VAL A 202 -1.93 -6.83 -4.78
N CYS A 203 -2.49 -6.89 -5.99
CA CYS A 203 -3.70 -6.13 -6.36
C CYS A 203 -4.96 -6.66 -5.69
N VAL A 204 -5.06 -7.99 -5.47
CA VAL A 204 -6.29 -8.63 -4.96
C VAL A 204 -6.28 -8.78 -3.43
N PHE A 205 -5.11 -8.99 -2.84
CA PHE A 205 -5.03 -9.28 -1.40
C PHE A 205 -4.32 -8.16 -0.63
N VAL A 206 -3.06 -7.82 -0.98
CA VAL A 206 -2.25 -6.91 -0.15
C VAL A 206 -2.85 -5.51 -0.08
N LEU A 207 -3.11 -4.90 -1.23
CA LEU A 207 -3.67 -3.55 -1.30
C LEU A 207 -5.08 -3.45 -0.71
N PRO A 208 -6.06 -4.29 -1.11
CA PRO A 208 -7.43 -4.17 -0.60
C PRO A 208 -7.55 -4.44 0.90
N VAL A 209 -6.83 -5.44 1.43
CA VAL A 209 -6.85 -5.75 2.87
C VAL A 209 -6.20 -4.64 3.68
N GLY A 210 -5.07 -4.09 3.21
CA GLY A 210 -4.42 -2.93 3.83
C GLY A 210 -5.32 -1.69 3.83
N LEU A 211 -6.02 -1.44 2.72
CA LEU A 211 -6.98 -0.33 2.60
C LEU A 211 -8.19 -0.52 3.52
N LEU A 212 -8.76 -1.72 3.60
CA LEU A 212 -9.85 -1.99 4.53
C LEU A 212 -9.42 -1.72 5.97
N PHE A 213 -8.21 -2.16 6.36
CA PHE A 213 -7.69 -1.91 7.69
C PHE A 213 -7.53 -0.41 7.95
N LEU A 214 -6.99 0.37 7.01
CA LEU A 214 -6.90 1.82 7.11
C LEU A 214 -8.27 2.48 7.22
N LEU A 215 -9.21 2.16 6.33
CA LEU A 215 -10.53 2.78 6.29
C LEU A 215 -11.33 2.53 7.57
N ARG A 216 -11.14 1.38 8.22
CA ARG A 216 -11.72 1.10 9.54
C ARG A 216 -11.16 2.00 10.63
N GLN A 217 -9.88 2.38 10.57
CA GLN A 217 -9.31 3.34 11.51
C GLN A 217 -9.80 4.77 11.25
N LEU A 218 -10.05 5.11 9.98
CA LEU A 218 -10.51 6.45 9.58
C LEU A 218 -12.02 6.65 9.79
N PHE A 219 -12.81 5.64 9.46
CA PHE A 219 -14.28 5.72 9.37
C PHE A 219 -14.98 4.57 10.10
N PRO A 220 -14.70 4.32 11.40
CA PRO A 220 -15.17 3.12 12.10
C PRO A 220 -16.71 2.98 12.10
N ASP A 221 -17.44 4.10 12.14
CA ASP A 221 -18.91 4.13 12.21
C ASP A 221 -19.58 4.35 10.84
N ASN A 222 -18.81 4.47 9.75
CA ASN A 222 -19.35 4.77 8.43
C ASN A 222 -19.34 3.53 7.53
N LYS A 223 -20.32 2.64 7.71
CA LYS A 223 -20.44 1.40 6.92
C LYS A 223 -20.45 1.64 5.42
N LEU A 224 -21.11 2.72 4.92
CA LEU A 224 -21.14 3.04 3.49
C LEU A 224 -19.73 3.35 2.94
N ALA A 225 -18.92 4.10 3.68
CA ALA A 225 -17.54 4.36 3.28
C ALA A 225 -16.71 3.08 3.29
N LEU A 226 -16.93 2.16 4.25
CA LEU A 226 -16.26 0.87 4.30
C LEU A 226 -16.64 -0.03 3.10
N TYR A 227 -17.94 -0.12 2.76
CA TYR A 227 -18.38 -0.87 1.58
C TYR A 227 -17.86 -0.25 0.28
N ALA A 228 -17.96 1.07 0.12
CA ALA A 228 -17.49 1.79 -1.05
C ALA A 228 -15.97 1.65 -1.26
N GLY A 229 -15.20 1.58 -0.18
CA GLY A 229 -13.77 1.35 -0.23
C GLY A 229 -13.36 0.08 -0.97
N SER A 230 -14.20 -0.96 -0.99
CA SER A 230 -13.91 -2.19 -1.75
C SER A 230 -13.77 -1.92 -3.24
N LEU A 231 -14.67 -1.10 -3.81
CA LEU A 231 -14.62 -0.72 -5.22
C LEU A 231 -13.47 0.25 -5.49
N PHE A 232 -13.32 1.30 -4.67
CA PHE A 232 -12.31 2.32 -4.89
C PHE A 232 -10.88 1.85 -4.68
N SER A 233 -10.67 0.70 -4.03
CA SER A 233 -9.34 0.10 -3.89
C SER A 233 -8.67 -0.22 -5.22
N VAL A 234 -9.44 -0.44 -6.30
CA VAL A 234 -8.99 -0.86 -7.62
C VAL A 234 -9.65 -0.11 -8.78
N ALA A 235 -10.45 0.93 -8.49
CA ALA A 235 -11.20 1.68 -9.52
C ALA A 235 -10.36 2.72 -10.26
N PHE A 236 -9.27 3.18 -9.68
CA PHE A 236 -8.44 4.23 -10.28
C PHE A 236 -7.43 3.62 -11.26
N CYS A 237 -7.39 4.16 -12.48
CA CYS A 237 -6.43 3.71 -13.49
C CYS A 237 -4.97 3.99 -13.08
N GLY A 238 -4.68 5.14 -12.45
CA GLY A 238 -3.32 5.52 -12.10
C GLY A 238 -2.64 4.61 -11.05
N TYR A 239 -3.41 3.92 -10.21
CA TYR A 239 -2.92 2.90 -9.26
C TYR A 239 -4.05 1.96 -8.85
N PRO A 240 -3.85 0.62 -8.85
CA PRO A 240 -2.59 -0.10 -9.08
C PRO A 240 -2.22 -0.25 -10.57
N TRP A 241 -3.17 -0.07 -11.49
CA TRP A 241 -3.04 -0.44 -12.90
C TRP A 241 -1.96 0.35 -13.64
N GLY A 242 -1.79 1.64 -13.34
CA GLY A 242 -0.74 2.45 -13.94
C GLY A 242 0.66 1.86 -13.74
N PHE A 243 0.95 1.27 -12.57
CA PHE A 243 2.22 0.59 -12.30
C PHE A 243 2.36 -0.76 -13.01
N VAL A 244 1.26 -1.38 -13.40
CA VAL A 244 1.28 -2.63 -14.17
C VAL A 244 1.46 -2.37 -15.66
N VAL A 245 0.89 -1.27 -16.18
CA VAL A 245 0.92 -0.93 -17.61
C VAL A 245 2.15 -0.13 -18.00
N PHE A 246 2.55 0.86 -17.20
CA PHE A 246 3.70 1.70 -17.46
C PHE A 246 4.97 1.08 -16.88
N GLY A 247 5.84 0.53 -17.76
CA GLY A 247 7.14 -0.04 -17.41
C GLY A 247 7.09 -1.27 -16.49
N GLN A 248 5.91 -1.64 -15.97
CA GLN A 248 5.72 -2.63 -14.92
C GLN A 248 6.55 -2.30 -13.67
N LEU A 249 6.23 -1.19 -13.00
CA LEU A 249 6.92 -0.74 -11.79
C LEU A 249 6.61 -1.65 -10.57
N LEU A 250 7.03 -2.92 -10.64
CA LEU A 250 6.59 -3.99 -9.73
C LEU A 250 7.07 -3.79 -8.29
N SER A 251 8.28 -3.29 -8.10
CA SER A 251 8.81 -2.92 -6.77
C SER A 251 7.97 -1.81 -6.13
N ASN A 252 7.56 -0.80 -6.92
CA ASN A 252 6.65 0.25 -6.50
C ASN A 252 5.25 -0.29 -6.21
N LEU A 253 4.74 -1.23 -7.01
CA LEU A 253 3.44 -1.85 -6.82
C LEU A 253 3.32 -2.47 -5.42
N LEU A 254 4.32 -3.28 -5.02
CA LEU A 254 4.37 -3.87 -3.67
C LEU A 254 4.53 -2.80 -2.59
N SER A 255 5.48 -1.89 -2.77
CA SER A 255 5.78 -0.84 -1.80
C SER A 255 4.55 0.00 -1.48
N PHE A 256 3.83 0.48 -2.51
CA PHE A 256 2.64 1.31 -2.35
C PHE A 256 1.45 0.53 -1.80
N ALA A 257 1.32 -0.76 -2.12
CA ALA A 257 0.27 -1.61 -1.59
C ALA A 257 0.38 -1.85 -0.07
N LEU A 258 1.59 -1.77 0.49
CA LEU A 258 1.85 -1.90 1.92
C LEU A 258 1.52 -0.61 2.71
N ILE A 259 1.53 0.57 2.05
CA ILE A 259 1.36 1.88 2.71
C ILE A 259 0.04 1.99 3.50
N PRO A 260 -1.14 1.61 2.96
CA PRO A 260 -2.39 1.74 3.72
C PRO A 260 -2.39 0.93 5.02
N GLY A 261 -1.90 -0.31 4.97
CA GLY A 261 -1.76 -1.15 6.16
C GLY A 261 -0.85 -0.52 7.21
N ALA A 262 0.32 -0.01 6.78
CA ALA A 262 1.27 0.69 7.65
C ALA A 262 0.64 1.92 8.32
N LEU A 263 -0.05 2.76 7.56
CA LEU A 263 -0.71 3.93 8.13
C LEU A 263 -1.83 3.56 9.13
N GLY A 264 -2.60 2.52 8.83
CA GLY A 264 -3.58 1.98 9.77
C GLY A 264 -2.95 1.53 11.10
N LEU A 265 -1.77 0.90 11.04
CA LEU A 265 -0.99 0.51 12.23
C LEU A 265 -0.48 1.72 13.02
N LEU A 266 -0.02 2.78 12.34
CA LEU A 266 0.36 4.03 12.99
C LEU A 266 -0.81 4.65 13.75
N ILE A 267 -1.98 4.77 13.09
CA ILE A 267 -3.20 5.32 13.69
C ILE A 267 -3.59 4.48 14.92
N SER A 268 -3.58 3.16 14.80
CA SER A 268 -3.86 2.24 15.90
C SER A 268 -2.87 2.40 17.05
N SER A 269 -1.56 2.54 16.76
CA SER A 269 -0.52 2.74 17.77
C SER A 269 -0.71 4.01 18.59
N LEU A 270 -1.13 5.11 17.96
CA LEU A 270 -1.36 6.39 18.64
C LEU A 270 -2.66 6.43 19.43
N ASN A 271 -3.64 5.63 19.03
CA ASN A 271 -4.96 5.55 19.68
C ASN A 271 -5.05 4.44 20.76
N ALA A 272 -4.19 3.42 20.69
CA ALA A 272 -4.18 2.32 21.65
C ALA A 272 -3.54 2.70 22.98
N SER A 273 -3.89 1.94 24.01
CA SER A 273 -3.29 2.00 25.35
C SER A 273 -2.74 0.63 25.77
N GLY A 274 -1.85 0.60 26.74
CA GLY A 274 -1.28 -0.62 27.30
C GLY A 274 -0.39 -1.41 26.33
N PRO A 275 -0.26 -2.73 26.49
CA PRO A 275 0.66 -3.58 25.71
C PRO A 275 0.38 -3.58 24.20
N SER A 276 -0.86 -3.37 23.78
CA SER A 276 -1.23 -3.30 22.36
C SER A 276 -0.57 -2.15 21.63
N LYS A 277 -0.30 -1.04 22.33
CA LYS A 277 0.36 0.13 21.75
C LYS A 277 1.75 -0.19 21.22
N SER A 278 2.56 -0.90 22.00
CA SER A 278 3.91 -1.31 21.58
C SER A 278 3.86 -2.30 20.42
N GLY A 279 2.90 -3.22 20.41
CA GLY A 279 2.69 -4.15 19.29
C GLY A 279 2.40 -3.42 17.98
N PHE A 280 1.49 -2.45 17.98
CA PHE A 280 1.20 -1.63 16.80
C PHE A 280 2.40 -0.77 16.38
N ALA A 281 3.16 -0.22 17.32
CA ALA A 281 4.36 0.57 17.01
C ALA A 281 5.45 -0.28 16.33
N VAL A 282 5.72 -1.49 16.85
CA VAL A 282 6.64 -2.45 16.24
C VAL A 282 6.17 -2.85 14.84
N ALA A 283 4.87 -3.14 14.69
CA ALA A 283 4.30 -3.50 13.40
C ALA A 283 4.41 -2.35 12.38
N TYR A 284 4.17 -1.10 12.80
CA TYR A 284 4.36 0.07 11.95
C TYR A 284 5.82 0.22 11.51
N ALA A 285 6.78 0.10 12.44
CA ALA A 285 8.20 0.18 12.13
C ALA A 285 8.64 -0.91 11.15
N CYS A 286 8.21 -2.15 11.35
CA CYS A 286 8.45 -3.25 10.41
C CYS A 286 7.83 -2.98 9.03
N ASN A 287 6.61 -2.42 8.98
CA ASN A 287 5.98 -2.06 7.71
C ASN A 287 6.75 -0.94 6.99
N MET A 288 7.24 0.08 7.70
CA MET A 288 8.09 1.13 7.13
C MET A 288 9.37 0.52 6.50
N ILE A 289 10.01 -0.41 7.20
CA ILE A 289 11.18 -1.15 6.68
C ILE A 289 10.80 -1.95 5.43
N SER A 290 9.68 -2.67 5.45
CA SER A 290 9.20 -3.46 4.31
C SER A 290 8.93 -2.58 3.08
N VAL A 291 8.25 -1.45 3.27
CA VAL A 291 7.99 -0.45 2.22
C VAL A 291 9.31 0.05 1.62
N ALA A 292 10.31 0.37 2.45
CA ALA A 292 11.62 0.82 2.00
C ALA A 292 12.41 -0.27 1.27
N LEU A 293 12.37 -1.53 1.73
CA LEU A 293 12.99 -2.69 1.09
C LEU A 293 12.35 -3.04 -0.25
N ALA A 294 11.04 -2.80 -0.40
CA ALA A 294 10.34 -2.97 -1.66
C ALA A 294 10.73 -1.86 -2.65
N GLN A 295 10.58 -0.59 -2.22
CA GLN A 295 11.01 0.58 -2.98
C GLN A 295 11.11 1.82 -2.07
N PRO A 296 12.27 2.48 -1.96
CA PRO A 296 12.48 3.60 -1.04
C PRO A 296 11.50 4.77 -1.21
N ASN A 297 11.05 5.08 -2.44
CA ASN A 297 10.11 6.18 -2.67
C ASN A 297 8.76 5.95 -1.98
N GLY A 298 8.34 4.70 -1.76
CA GLY A 298 7.17 4.40 -0.95
C GLY A 298 7.35 4.79 0.52
N ALA A 299 8.57 4.68 1.07
CA ALA A 299 8.85 5.13 2.44
C ALA A 299 8.71 6.66 2.57
N PHE A 300 9.11 7.44 1.56
CA PHE A 300 8.85 8.88 1.52
C PHE A 300 7.35 9.17 1.43
N THR A 301 6.60 8.42 0.61
CA THR A 301 5.13 8.52 0.52
C THR A 301 4.47 8.23 1.87
N LEU A 302 4.84 7.13 2.52
CA LEU A 302 4.35 6.79 3.87
C LEU A 302 4.77 7.83 4.91
N GLY A 303 6.00 8.37 4.79
CA GLY A 303 6.52 9.45 5.64
C GLY A 303 5.65 10.71 5.61
N ILE A 304 5.29 11.19 4.42
CA ILE A 304 4.40 12.35 4.24
C ILE A 304 3.06 12.11 4.95
N TRP A 305 2.43 10.96 4.73
CA TRP A 305 1.17 10.61 5.38
C TRP A 305 1.30 10.50 6.89
N SER A 306 2.38 9.87 7.36
CA SER A 306 2.63 9.67 8.78
C SER A 306 2.86 10.99 9.50
N VAL A 307 3.63 11.90 8.91
CA VAL A 307 3.88 13.25 9.46
C VAL A 307 2.58 14.05 9.48
N ALA A 308 1.84 14.09 8.37
CA ALA A 308 0.57 14.81 8.30
C ALA A 308 -0.42 14.33 9.37
N PHE A 309 -0.55 12.99 9.54
CA PHE A 309 -1.41 12.43 10.59
C PHE A 309 -0.89 12.76 12.00
N ALA A 310 0.40 12.53 12.27
CA ALA A 310 0.98 12.75 13.60
C ALA A 310 0.88 14.22 14.02
N VAL A 311 1.16 15.16 13.11
CA VAL A 311 0.99 16.61 13.36
C VAL A 311 -0.47 16.93 13.69
N SER A 312 -1.42 16.42 12.90
CA SER A 312 -2.86 16.63 13.15
C SER A 312 -3.30 16.04 14.49
N HIS A 313 -2.84 14.83 14.82
CA HIS A 313 -3.14 14.15 16.08
C HIS A 313 -2.59 14.94 17.28
N LEU A 314 -1.33 15.35 17.25
CA LEU A 314 -0.69 16.13 18.29
C LEU A 314 -1.36 17.50 18.46
N TRP A 315 -1.71 18.15 17.35
CA TRP A 315 -2.38 19.46 17.37
C TRP A 315 -3.76 19.42 17.98
N SER A 316 -4.46 18.30 17.83
CA SER A 316 -5.82 18.09 18.33
C SER A 316 -5.87 17.64 19.79
N LYS A 317 -4.75 17.21 20.36
CA LYS A 317 -4.69 16.66 21.71
C LYS A 317 -4.87 17.75 22.75
N ARG A 318 -6.00 17.73 23.47
CA ARG A 318 -6.19 18.48 24.73
C ARG A 318 -5.48 17.72 25.85
N SER A 319 -4.21 18.01 26.09
CA SER A 319 -3.53 17.59 27.33
C SER A 319 -3.52 18.77 28.29
N ASP A 320 -3.30 18.52 29.59
CA ASP A 320 -3.14 19.55 30.64
C ASP A 320 -1.99 20.53 30.37
N GLY A 321 -1.38 20.44 29.21
CA GLY A 321 -0.48 21.38 28.57
C GLY A 321 -0.87 21.57 27.10
N TYR A 322 -1.93 22.33 26.82
CA TYR A 322 -2.36 22.74 25.47
C TYR A 322 -1.18 23.18 24.57
N TRP A 323 -0.18 23.84 25.15
CA TRP A 323 1.05 24.25 24.51
C TRP A 323 2.00 23.09 24.20
N SER A 324 1.98 21.99 24.96
CA SER A 324 2.90 20.87 24.73
C SER A 324 2.61 20.11 23.44
N GLY A 325 1.34 19.86 23.12
CA GLY A 325 0.94 19.17 21.89
C GLY A 325 1.29 19.97 20.64
N LYS A 326 0.97 21.27 20.61
CA LYS A 326 1.31 22.16 19.48
C LYS A 326 2.83 22.33 19.33
N ARG A 327 3.55 22.54 20.46
CA ARG A 327 5.01 22.62 20.42
C ARG A 327 5.64 21.36 19.84
N THR A 328 5.19 20.19 20.27
CA THR A 328 5.65 18.90 19.73
C THR A 328 5.33 18.76 18.25
N ALA A 329 4.14 19.18 17.79
CA ALA A 329 3.77 19.17 16.37
C ALA A 329 4.69 20.08 15.53
N ILE A 330 5.01 21.27 16.02
CA ILE A 330 5.95 22.20 15.36
C ILE A 330 7.34 21.59 15.29
N ILE A 331 7.85 21.03 16.40
CA ILE A 331 9.16 20.37 16.44
C ILE A 331 9.18 19.21 15.42
N LEU A 332 8.10 18.40 15.34
CA LEU A 332 8.00 17.32 14.36
C LEU A 332 8.08 17.84 12.92
N CYS A 333 7.43 18.96 12.60
CA CYS A 333 7.54 19.59 11.29
C CYS A 333 9.00 20.01 11.00
N PHE A 334 9.68 20.64 11.94
CA PHE A 334 11.09 21.00 11.77
C PHE A 334 11.99 19.79 11.56
N ILE A 335 11.79 18.74 12.35
CA ILE A 335 12.54 17.47 12.18
C ILE A 335 12.28 16.87 10.80
N ALA A 336 11.02 16.84 10.34
CA ALA A 336 10.67 16.31 9.02
C ALA A 336 11.31 17.14 7.89
N CYS A 337 11.28 18.46 7.97
CA CYS A 337 11.93 19.34 6.99
C CYS A 337 13.45 19.16 7.00
N ALA A 338 14.09 19.11 8.18
CA ALA A 338 15.52 18.87 8.31
C ALA A 338 15.92 17.51 7.75
N ALA A 339 15.16 16.45 8.07
CA ALA A 339 15.38 15.11 7.53
C ALA A 339 15.23 15.08 6.00
N TRP A 340 14.24 15.79 5.46
CA TRP A 340 14.06 15.92 4.02
C TRP A 340 15.29 16.49 3.32
N VAL A 341 15.81 17.62 3.83
CA VAL A 341 17.01 18.29 3.28
C VAL A 341 18.24 17.40 3.44
N LEU A 342 18.44 16.79 4.61
CA LEU A 342 19.58 15.90 4.86
C LEU A 342 19.57 14.68 3.91
N LEU A 343 18.39 14.08 3.71
CA LEU A 343 18.24 12.94 2.79
C LEU A 343 18.41 13.37 1.32
N PHE A 344 17.96 14.58 0.96
CA PHE A 344 18.14 15.11 -0.39
C PHE A 344 19.62 15.27 -0.77
N VAL A 345 20.48 15.65 0.19
CA VAL A 345 21.94 15.79 -0.06
C VAL A 345 22.73 14.52 0.26
N ALA A 346 22.07 13.45 0.75
CA ALA A 346 22.73 12.22 1.15
C ALA A 346 23.36 11.49 -0.05
N PRO A 347 24.66 11.12 -0.02
CA PRO A 347 25.34 10.47 -1.15
C PRO A 347 24.63 9.23 -1.70
N PRO A 348 24.06 8.31 -0.87
CA PRO A 348 23.40 7.12 -1.39
C PRO A 348 22.13 7.40 -2.22
N LEU A 349 21.52 8.59 -2.06
CA LEU A 349 20.29 8.97 -2.74
C LEU A 349 20.53 9.86 -3.96
N GLN A 350 21.79 10.27 -4.24
CA GLN A 350 22.08 11.17 -5.35
C GLN A 350 21.67 10.58 -6.70
N GLY A 351 21.90 9.29 -6.94
CA GLY A 351 21.46 8.61 -8.17
C GLY A 351 19.94 8.63 -8.40
N VAL A 352 19.17 8.85 -7.33
CA VAL A 352 17.70 8.96 -7.38
C VAL A 352 17.26 10.42 -7.55
N VAL A 353 17.71 11.30 -6.66
CA VAL A 353 17.21 12.69 -6.58
C VAL A 353 17.71 13.59 -7.71
N THR A 354 18.84 13.24 -8.34
CA THR A 354 19.37 13.99 -9.50
C THR A 354 18.80 13.51 -10.83
N TYR A 355 18.13 12.34 -10.86
CA TYR A 355 17.44 11.87 -12.04
C TYR A 355 16.24 12.77 -12.34
N SER A 356 16.14 13.27 -13.57
CA SER A 356 15.12 14.24 -13.93
C SER A 356 14.40 13.85 -15.23
N TRP A 357 13.09 13.64 -15.14
CA TRP A 357 12.21 13.58 -16.29
C TRP A 357 11.86 15.00 -16.73
N LYS A 358 11.83 15.22 -18.05
CA LYS A 358 11.40 16.50 -18.62
C LYS A 358 9.91 16.73 -18.42
N SER A 359 9.50 17.99 -18.26
CA SER A 359 8.11 18.37 -18.25
C SER A 359 7.44 18.06 -19.60
N THR A 360 6.19 17.62 -19.57
CA THR A 360 5.43 17.19 -20.75
C THR A 360 4.14 17.99 -20.96
N LEU A 361 3.63 18.66 -19.91
CA LEU A 361 2.39 19.44 -19.94
C LEU A 361 2.63 20.87 -19.43
N SER A 362 1.77 21.79 -19.84
CA SER A 362 1.67 23.10 -19.16
C SER A 362 0.92 22.97 -17.83
N ILE A 363 1.15 23.88 -16.88
CA ILE A 363 0.51 23.84 -15.55
C ILE A 363 -1.02 23.71 -15.63
N PRO A 364 -1.77 24.49 -16.46
CA PRO A 364 -3.21 24.32 -16.56
C PRO A 364 -3.62 22.91 -17.05
N LYS A 365 -2.90 22.37 -18.04
CA LYS A 365 -3.16 21.02 -18.55
C LYS A 365 -2.84 19.95 -17.49
N ALA A 366 -1.77 20.12 -16.74
CA ALA A 366 -1.40 19.23 -15.64
C ALA A 366 -2.47 19.20 -14.53
N ILE A 367 -3.01 20.36 -14.16
CA ILE A 367 -4.11 20.45 -13.19
C ILE A 367 -5.35 19.70 -13.70
N VAL A 368 -5.75 19.91 -14.95
CA VAL A 368 -6.91 19.21 -15.55
C VAL A 368 -6.65 17.71 -15.61
N ALA A 369 -5.48 17.29 -16.09
CA ALA A 369 -5.10 15.87 -16.16
C ALA A 369 -5.13 15.21 -14.77
N GLY A 370 -4.54 15.85 -13.76
CA GLY A 370 -4.54 15.34 -12.38
C GLY A 370 -5.93 15.28 -11.76
N LEU A 371 -6.80 16.29 -12.01
CA LEU A 371 -8.19 16.25 -11.54
C LEU A 371 -8.99 15.12 -12.20
N LEU A 372 -8.74 14.81 -13.46
CA LEU A 372 -9.40 13.73 -14.19
C LEU A 372 -8.71 12.37 -14.04
N PHE A 373 -7.69 12.26 -13.20
CA PHE A 373 -6.89 11.05 -12.97
C PHE A 373 -6.20 10.48 -14.21
N MET A 374 -5.85 11.34 -15.16
CA MET A 374 -5.12 11.02 -16.40
C MET A 374 -3.60 11.05 -16.16
N PHE A 375 -3.07 10.18 -15.31
CA PHE A 375 -1.65 10.26 -14.90
C PHE A 375 -0.69 9.66 -15.93
N THR A 376 -1.14 8.75 -16.79
CA THR A 376 -0.26 8.00 -17.70
C THR A 376 -0.44 8.39 -19.17
N ASN A 377 -1.33 9.34 -19.49
CA ASN A 377 -1.72 9.72 -20.87
C ASN A 377 -2.23 8.54 -21.73
N ARG A 378 -2.42 7.36 -21.16
CA ARG A 378 -2.94 6.16 -21.82
C ARG A 378 -4.29 5.72 -21.26
N GLU A 379 -4.73 6.39 -20.22
CA GLU A 379 -5.95 6.08 -19.47
C GLU A 379 -7.08 7.01 -19.92
N GLY A 380 -8.30 6.51 -19.81
CA GLY A 380 -9.49 7.33 -19.95
C GLY A 380 -9.64 8.34 -18.80
N VAL A 381 -10.46 9.35 -19.02
CA VAL A 381 -10.83 10.33 -17.99
C VAL A 381 -11.76 9.70 -16.95
N GLN A 382 -11.58 10.03 -15.68
CA GLN A 382 -12.39 9.52 -14.58
C GLN A 382 -13.14 10.63 -13.82
N PRO A 383 -14.04 11.41 -14.49
CA PRO A 383 -14.67 12.60 -13.91
C PRO A 383 -15.57 12.30 -12.72
N PHE A 384 -16.18 11.11 -12.70
CA PHE A 384 -17.00 10.69 -11.57
C PHE A 384 -16.17 10.52 -10.29
N LEU A 385 -14.99 9.92 -10.39
CA LEU A 385 -14.05 9.80 -9.25
C LEU A 385 -13.58 11.18 -8.79
N THR A 386 -13.37 12.13 -9.70
CA THR A 386 -13.07 13.54 -9.36
C THR A 386 -14.14 14.12 -8.46
N VAL A 387 -15.41 14.00 -8.86
CA VAL A 387 -16.55 14.50 -8.05
C VAL A 387 -16.54 13.87 -6.66
N LEU A 388 -16.36 12.55 -6.55
CA LEU A 388 -16.33 11.86 -5.26
C LEU A 388 -15.18 12.34 -4.38
N VAL A 389 -13.99 12.50 -4.94
CA VAL A 389 -12.83 13.00 -4.20
C VAL A 389 -13.05 14.43 -3.72
N LEU A 390 -13.59 15.33 -4.56
CA LEU A 390 -13.92 16.70 -4.17
C LEU A 390 -14.97 16.76 -3.07
N LEU A 391 -15.99 15.90 -3.12
CA LEU A 391 -16.98 15.76 -2.05
C LEU A 391 -16.33 15.25 -0.75
N GLY A 392 -15.40 14.29 -0.84
CA GLY A 392 -14.59 13.81 0.28
C GLY A 392 -13.73 14.90 0.90
N ILE A 393 -13.06 15.71 0.09
CA ILE A 393 -12.29 16.89 0.53
C ILE A 393 -13.20 17.87 1.27
N ALA A 394 -14.34 18.25 0.69
CA ALA A 394 -15.28 19.16 1.31
C ALA A 394 -15.77 18.64 2.68
N LYS A 395 -15.90 17.32 2.84
CA LYS A 395 -16.32 16.70 4.08
C LYS A 395 -15.19 16.66 5.12
N THR A 396 -13.98 16.27 4.73
CA THR A 396 -12.82 16.18 5.62
C THR A 396 -12.35 17.56 6.09
N LEU A 397 -12.45 18.61 5.27
CA LEU A 397 -12.11 19.97 5.69
C LEU A 397 -13.00 20.49 6.83
N LYS A 398 -14.24 19.99 6.93
CA LYS A 398 -15.16 20.32 8.05
C LYS A 398 -14.87 19.51 9.31
N ASP A 399 -14.20 18.36 9.21
CA ASP A 399 -13.83 17.52 10.35
C ASP A 399 -12.34 17.70 10.69
N ARG A 400 -12.08 18.30 11.86
CA ARG A 400 -10.70 18.52 12.34
C ARG A 400 -9.85 17.25 12.43
N ARG A 401 -10.49 16.10 12.67
CA ARG A 401 -9.81 14.79 12.79
C ARG A 401 -9.32 14.27 11.43
N LEU A 402 -9.97 14.67 10.35
CA LEU A 402 -9.76 14.14 9.00
C LEU A 402 -9.12 15.15 8.04
N ARG A 403 -8.92 16.41 8.43
CA ARG A 403 -8.33 17.46 7.56
C ARG A 403 -6.98 17.08 6.95
N TRP A 404 -6.19 16.34 7.69
CA TRP A 404 -4.89 15.89 7.23
C TRP A 404 -4.97 15.00 5.96
N LEU A 405 -6.08 14.28 5.74
CA LEU A 405 -6.30 13.53 4.49
C LEU A 405 -6.35 14.46 3.27
N SER A 406 -7.12 15.56 3.38
CA SER A 406 -7.16 16.56 2.30
C SER A 406 -5.81 17.24 2.10
N VAL A 407 -5.10 17.56 3.18
CA VAL A 407 -3.75 18.16 3.08
C VAL A 407 -2.81 17.21 2.37
N SER A 408 -2.79 15.92 2.75
CA SER A 408 -1.96 14.89 2.13
C SER A 408 -2.29 14.73 0.63
N TYR A 409 -3.58 14.70 0.27
CA TYR A 409 -4.00 14.64 -1.13
C TYR A 409 -3.53 15.86 -1.92
N ILE A 410 -3.73 17.07 -1.40
CA ILE A 410 -3.31 18.30 -2.06
C ILE A 410 -1.79 18.33 -2.24
N THR A 411 -1.02 17.86 -1.25
CA THR A 411 0.44 17.75 -1.35
C THR A 411 0.85 16.78 -2.47
N ALA A 412 0.26 15.59 -2.53
CA ALA A 412 0.55 14.60 -3.56
C ALA A 412 0.15 15.12 -4.96
N PHE A 413 -1.03 15.74 -5.06
CA PHE A 413 -1.51 16.37 -6.28
C PHE A 413 -0.56 17.49 -6.76
N SER A 414 -0.07 18.32 -5.84
CA SER A 414 0.90 19.37 -6.18
C SER A 414 2.22 18.77 -6.66
N PHE A 415 2.69 17.69 -6.08
CA PHE A 415 3.88 16.97 -6.53
C PHE A 415 3.70 16.43 -7.96
N TYR A 416 2.55 15.84 -8.27
CA TYR A 416 2.23 15.43 -9.62
C TYR A 416 2.27 16.61 -10.61
N VAL A 417 1.62 17.74 -10.28
CA VAL A 417 1.61 18.94 -11.15
C VAL A 417 3.03 19.47 -11.36
N ILE A 418 3.84 19.52 -10.30
CA ILE A 418 5.25 19.94 -10.37
C ILE A 418 6.03 19.01 -11.31
N ASP A 419 5.88 17.68 -11.17
CA ASP A 419 6.61 16.69 -11.96
C ASP A 419 6.28 16.78 -13.45
N VAL A 420 5.01 16.92 -13.79
CA VAL A 420 4.60 16.87 -15.19
C VAL A 420 4.69 18.22 -15.89
N ALA A 421 4.75 19.35 -15.16
CA ALA A 421 4.63 20.68 -15.73
C ALA A 421 5.82 21.62 -15.47
N THR A 422 6.80 21.22 -14.64
CA THR A 422 7.95 22.09 -14.35
C THR A 422 9.28 21.35 -14.50
N ASP A 423 10.37 22.10 -14.58
CA ASP A 423 11.74 21.60 -14.60
C ASP A 423 12.61 22.37 -13.58
N GLY A 424 13.80 21.85 -13.28
CA GLY A 424 14.79 22.53 -12.46
C GLY A 424 14.81 22.12 -10.98
N PHE A 425 15.53 22.90 -10.17
CA PHE A 425 15.88 22.55 -8.79
C PHE A 425 14.67 22.33 -7.86
N VAL A 426 13.62 23.15 -7.99
CA VAL A 426 12.42 23.03 -7.13
C VAL A 426 11.73 21.67 -7.34
N LYS A 427 11.63 21.23 -8.62
CA LYS A 427 11.12 19.91 -8.95
C LYS A 427 11.97 18.82 -8.29
N GLN A 428 13.29 18.87 -8.47
CA GLN A 428 14.20 17.89 -7.87
C GLN A 428 14.11 17.89 -6.34
N LEU A 429 14.10 19.04 -5.68
CA LEU A 429 14.00 19.14 -4.22
C LEU A 429 12.72 18.54 -3.67
N LEU A 430 11.58 18.76 -4.33
CA LEU A 430 10.27 18.33 -3.85
C LEU A 430 9.93 16.90 -4.27
N THR A 431 10.32 16.48 -5.47
CA THR A 431 9.87 15.22 -6.06
C THR A 431 11.01 14.29 -6.50
N GLY A 432 12.26 14.67 -6.27
CA GLY A 432 13.44 13.89 -6.62
C GLY A 432 13.45 12.48 -6.01
N PHE A 433 12.91 12.30 -4.80
CA PHE A 433 12.79 10.99 -4.17
C PHE A 433 11.91 10.00 -4.95
N TRP A 434 11.06 10.48 -5.87
CA TRP A 434 10.27 9.69 -6.83
C TRP A 434 10.86 9.75 -8.24
N TYR A 435 12.15 10.07 -8.40
CA TYR A 435 12.84 10.22 -9.69
C TYR A 435 12.25 11.35 -10.56
N THR A 436 11.59 12.34 -9.96
CA THR A 436 10.76 13.33 -10.66
C THR A 436 9.77 12.72 -11.66
N ASP A 437 9.32 11.50 -11.39
CA ASP A 437 8.46 10.71 -12.26
C ASP A 437 6.99 10.92 -11.91
N TYR A 438 6.27 11.53 -12.81
CA TYR A 438 4.85 11.85 -12.63
C TYR A 438 3.94 10.60 -12.57
N TYR A 439 4.36 9.45 -13.06
CA TYR A 439 3.63 8.19 -12.85
C TYR A 439 3.63 7.79 -11.37
N ARG A 440 4.77 7.94 -10.69
CA ARG A 440 4.91 7.63 -9.27
C ARG A 440 4.17 8.64 -8.39
N THR A 441 4.28 9.93 -8.68
CA THR A 441 3.56 10.98 -7.94
C THR A 441 2.07 10.97 -8.26
N GLY A 442 1.68 10.57 -9.46
CA GLY A 442 0.28 10.29 -9.84
C GLY A 442 -0.31 9.12 -9.04
N ALA A 443 0.40 8.00 -8.97
CA ALA A 443 0.00 6.85 -8.16
C ALA A 443 -0.09 7.19 -6.65
N MET A 444 0.83 8.02 -6.14
CA MET A 444 0.75 8.56 -4.78
C MET A 444 -0.54 9.37 -4.59
N THR A 445 -0.89 10.20 -5.56
CA THR A 445 -2.13 11.00 -5.53
C THR A 445 -3.37 10.10 -5.46
N VAL A 446 -3.39 8.99 -6.21
CA VAL A 446 -4.47 7.99 -6.15
C VAL A 446 -4.59 7.37 -4.77
N LEU A 447 -3.48 6.93 -4.15
CA LEU A 447 -3.54 6.35 -2.81
C LEU A 447 -4.22 7.29 -1.81
N PHE A 448 -3.95 8.59 -1.89
CA PHE A 448 -4.58 9.60 -1.04
C PHE A 448 -6.03 9.89 -1.45
N ALA A 449 -6.40 9.69 -2.73
CA ALA A 449 -7.74 9.88 -3.23
C ALA A 449 -8.72 8.79 -2.77
N ILE A 450 -8.27 7.54 -2.60
CA ILE A 450 -9.15 6.40 -2.27
C ILE A 450 -9.99 6.64 -1.00
N PRO A 451 -9.43 7.03 0.17
CA PRO A 451 -10.23 7.31 1.35
C PRO A 451 -11.21 8.48 1.15
N LEU A 452 -10.81 9.49 0.39
CA LEU A 452 -11.65 10.65 0.08
C LEU A 452 -12.82 10.26 -0.81
N ALA A 453 -12.59 9.44 -1.85
CA ALA A 453 -13.63 8.93 -2.74
C ALA A 453 -14.64 8.08 -1.96
N ALA A 454 -14.18 7.18 -1.07
CA ALA A 454 -15.05 6.35 -0.24
C ALA A 454 -15.95 7.21 0.68
N LEU A 455 -15.39 8.24 1.30
CA LEU A 455 -16.15 9.16 2.14
C LEU A 455 -17.11 10.02 1.31
N GLY A 456 -16.68 10.52 0.15
CA GLY A 456 -17.49 11.32 -0.76
C GLY A 456 -18.67 10.55 -1.31
N PHE A 457 -18.47 9.28 -1.69
CA PHE A 457 -19.54 8.38 -2.11
C PHE A 457 -20.57 8.16 -0.98
N ALA A 458 -20.10 7.86 0.23
CA ALA A 458 -20.99 7.68 1.37
C ALA A 458 -21.82 8.92 1.66
N TRP A 459 -21.27 10.11 1.46
CA TRP A 459 -21.99 11.36 1.61
C TRP A 459 -22.98 11.58 0.47
N LEU A 460 -22.62 11.32 -0.77
CA LEU A 460 -23.50 11.42 -1.93
C LEU A 460 -24.74 10.53 -1.78
N VAL A 461 -24.56 9.27 -1.35
CA VAL A 461 -25.68 8.34 -1.06
C VAL A 461 -26.60 8.90 0.03
N LYS A 462 -26.04 9.44 1.11
CA LYS A 462 -26.84 10.05 2.18
C LYS A 462 -27.64 11.26 1.72
N LEU A 463 -27.07 12.09 0.85
CA LEU A 463 -27.79 13.23 0.25
C LEU A 463 -28.95 12.76 -0.64
N GLY A 464 -28.68 11.79 -1.53
CA GLY A 464 -29.71 11.22 -2.41
C GLY A 464 -30.88 10.62 -1.65
N THR A 465 -30.59 9.81 -0.61
CA THR A 465 -31.63 9.21 0.23
C THR A 465 -32.42 10.24 1.03
N GLY A 466 -31.76 11.30 1.52
CA GLY A 466 -32.41 12.42 2.22
C GLY A 466 -33.37 13.20 1.33
N LEU A 467 -32.99 13.42 0.06
CA LEU A 467 -33.85 14.08 -0.93
C LEU A 467 -35.05 13.21 -1.31
N LEU A 468 -34.83 11.92 -1.59
CA LEU A 468 -35.91 10.97 -1.90
C LEU A 468 -36.88 10.79 -0.74
N GLY A 469 -36.37 10.77 0.50
CA GLY A 469 -37.22 10.71 1.71
C GLY A 469 -38.10 11.94 1.90
N LYS A 470 -37.64 13.12 1.46
CA LYS A 470 -38.46 14.35 1.49
C LYS A 470 -39.50 14.39 0.37
N MET A 471 -39.28 13.73 -0.75
CA MET A 471 -40.21 13.68 -1.89
C MET A 471 -41.31 12.60 -1.74
N ARG A 472 -41.11 11.60 -0.89
CA ARG A 472 -42.09 10.54 -0.59
C ARG A 472 -42.65 10.73 0.81
N PHE A 473 -43.86 11.22 0.92
CA PHE A 473 -44.69 11.10 2.11
C PHE A 473 -44.99 9.62 2.37
N GLY A 474 -44.33 9.00 3.37
CA GLY A 474 -44.71 7.70 3.91
C GLY A 474 -43.64 6.59 3.82
N ARG A 475 -43.34 6.07 5.01
CA ARG A 475 -42.78 4.75 5.37
C ARG A 475 -42.15 3.89 4.26
N GLN A 476 -40.83 3.97 4.09
CA GLN A 476 -39.95 2.85 3.69
C GLN A 476 -38.49 3.33 3.57
N GLY A 477 -37.79 3.53 4.72
CA GLY A 477 -36.47 4.18 4.77
C GLY A 477 -35.27 3.27 4.44
N SER A 478 -35.40 1.94 4.40
CA SER A 478 -34.25 1.03 4.31
C SER A 478 -33.93 0.56 2.88
N ASN A 479 -34.95 0.34 2.05
CA ASN A 479 -34.74 -0.14 0.67
C ASN A 479 -34.22 0.94 -0.31
N ASN A 480 -34.46 2.23 -0.03
CA ASN A 480 -34.07 3.30 -0.94
C ASN A 480 -32.55 3.56 -0.95
N SER A 481 -31.86 3.31 0.16
CA SER A 481 -30.38 3.45 0.22
C SER A 481 -29.66 2.42 -0.64
N CYS A 482 -30.17 1.19 -0.70
CA CYS A 482 -29.65 0.13 -1.57
C CYS A 482 -29.87 0.46 -3.06
N VAL A 483 -31.06 0.97 -3.42
CA VAL A 483 -31.36 1.32 -4.81
C VAL A 483 -30.50 2.49 -5.30
N VAL A 484 -30.31 3.54 -4.49
CA VAL A 484 -29.43 4.67 -4.84
C VAL A 484 -27.97 4.21 -4.92
N ALA A 485 -27.51 3.39 -3.98
CA ALA A 485 -26.17 2.82 -4.03
C ALA A 485 -25.97 1.92 -5.29
N MET A 486 -26.98 1.12 -5.64
CA MET A 486 -26.92 0.25 -6.82
C MET A 486 -26.92 1.05 -8.13
N VAL A 487 -27.72 2.10 -8.25
CA VAL A 487 -27.71 3.02 -9.40
C VAL A 487 -26.37 3.74 -9.55
N LEU A 488 -25.78 4.18 -8.44
CA LEU A 488 -24.47 4.83 -8.45
C LEU A 488 -23.33 3.85 -8.78
N VAL A 489 -23.43 2.58 -8.35
CA VAL A 489 -22.49 1.52 -8.75
C VAL A 489 -22.59 1.20 -10.24
N VAL A 490 -23.82 1.14 -10.80
CA VAL A 490 -24.04 0.95 -12.24
C VAL A 490 -23.48 2.13 -13.05
N LEU A 491 -23.67 3.38 -12.59
CA LEU A 491 -23.07 4.55 -13.22
C LEU A 491 -21.52 4.54 -13.16
N LEU A 492 -20.95 3.97 -12.12
CA LEU A 492 -19.50 3.76 -11.98
C LEU A 492 -18.95 2.68 -12.94
N ALA A 493 -19.76 1.67 -13.25
CA ALA A 493 -19.35 0.59 -14.14
C ALA A 493 -19.45 0.97 -15.64
N VAL A 494 -20.15 2.05 -15.96
CA VAL A 494 -20.37 2.54 -17.34
C VAL A 494 -19.41 3.71 -17.69
N CYS A 495 -18.78 4.32 -16.71
CA CYS A 495 -17.74 5.36 -16.89
C CYS A 495 -16.34 4.79 -16.68
#